data_d5cab7fa8bd72b172567a01a2a7c6317
#
_entry.id   d5cab7fa8bd72b172567a01a2a7c6317
#
_cell.length_a   1.000
_cell.length_b   1.000
_cell.length_c   1.000
_cell.angle_alpha   90.00
_cell.angle_beta   90.00
_cell.angle_gamma   90.00
#
_symmetry.space_group_name_H-M   'P 1'
#
loop_
_entity.id
_entity.type
_entity.pdbx_description
1 polymer ?
#
loop_
_entity_poly.entity_id
_entity_poly.type
_entity_poly.pdbx_seq_one_letter_code
_entity_poly.pdbx_strand_id
1 'polypeptide(L)'
;MKSKNILLPLLATALICCKAPEAAAQIPAPASEKTFAALIGEAAYLAGGTERYTPFGDGDFRIIRVTNLDKEGEGSLAWAIRQKGPRIVVFETGGVIDLEGATLKLQEPYLYIAGQTAPAPGITLIKGEVSIQSHDILIRHISVRPGDRGMMKGSGWEADGMSTWKAWNVVVDHCSLTWATDELLSASGPRHEGRDKTSHDITFSNNIIAECLSNSSHSKGEHSKGTLIHDYCSRIAVVGNLYASNLERTPLLKPNARAYIANNVIYNPKRRAIHASWPEDEYREYPDSLRPAKIAAVGNVLIPGPDTPSDFWMIFGKIEAYHQDNMITPNAGDTKGERKRRIVNNQVTVLSENPVSAPVYRAIPSAETAAAVLANAGARPAQRDAIDRRLTDETKAGTGRVIDSQDDAEGYPSCQPVRRPLDIPDSGIEEWLEKLAVALLNP
;
A
#
# COMPACT_ATOMS: atom_id res chain seq x y z
N MET A 1 74.66 30.58 30.01
CA MET A 1 74.14 29.95 28.81
C MET A 1 73.09 28.91 29.25
N LYS A 2 71.80 29.19 29.11
CA LYS A 2 70.70 28.33 29.53
C LYS A 2 69.89 27.97 28.26
N SER A 3 69.94 26.72 27.85
CA SER A 3 69.15 26.21 26.75
C SER A 3 67.68 26.02 27.19
N LYS A 4 66.72 26.60 26.42
CA LYS A 4 65.32 26.41 26.63
C LYS A 4 64.86 25.23 25.74
N ASN A 5 64.39 24.17 26.35
CA ASN A 5 63.65 23.10 25.70
C ASN A 5 62.26 23.55 25.38
N ILE A 6 61.87 23.52 24.11
CA ILE A 6 60.51 23.75 23.64
C ILE A 6 59.84 22.36 23.48
N LEU A 7 58.86 22.10 24.33
CA LEU A 7 57.95 20.95 24.18
C LEU A 7 56.90 21.27 23.11
N LEU A 8 56.83 20.52 22.03
CA LEU A 8 55.69 20.49 21.10
C LEU A 8 54.62 19.56 21.68
N PRO A 9 53.32 19.95 21.65
CA PRO A 9 52.25 19.02 21.99
C PRO A 9 51.94 18.09 20.82
N LEU A 10 51.92 16.78 21.07
CA LEU A 10 51.37 15.79 20.18
C LEU A 10 49.87 16.00 20.00
N LEU A 11 49.41 16.36 18.81
CA LEU A 11 48.01 16.25 18.43
C LEU A 11 47.67 14.77 18.23
N ALA A 12 46.88 14.24 19.14
CA ALA A 12 46.24 12.93 18.96
C ALA A 12 45.06 13.09 17.97
N THR A 13 45.25 12.64 16.74
CA THR A 13 44.19 12.52 15.75
C THR A 13 43.28 11.36 16.15
N ALA A 14 42.11 11.69 16.72
CA ALA A 14 41.06 10.69 16.93
C ALA A 14 40.52 10.25 15.59
N LEU A 15 40.82 9.03 15.16
CA LEU A 15 40.14 8.35 14.08
C LEU A 15 38.67 8.13 14.52
N ILE A 16 37.78 8.97 14.01
CA ILE A 16 36.34 8.70 14.07
C ILE A 16 36.11 7.57 13.08
N CYS A 17 35.99 6.36 13.60
CA CYS A 17 35.51 5.19 12.85
C CYS A 17 34.04 5.44 12.53
N CYS A 18 33.75 5.99 11.35
CA CYS A 18 32.39 5.99 10.81
C CYS A 18 32.00 4.52 10.59
N LYS A 19 31.28 3.94 11.53
CA LYS A 19 30.53 2.72 11.27
C LYS A 19 29.62 3.01 10.07
N ALA A 20 29.74 2.20 9.02
CA ALA A 20 28.77 2.19 7.95
C ALA A 20 27.36 2.00 8.57
N PRO A 21 26.34 2.68 8.07
CA PRO A 21 24.98 2.47 8.56
C PRO A 21 24.66 0.98 8.41
N GLU A 22 24.30 0.32 9.51
CA GLU A 22 23.72 -1.01 9.48
C GLU A 22 22.59 -1.00 8.45
N ALA A 23 22.57 -1.99 7.56
CA ALA A 23 21.52 -2.11 6.57
C ALA A 23 20.17 -2.01 7.26
N ALA A 24 19.32 -1.09 6.80
CA ALA A 24 17.99 -0.89 7.35
C ALA A 24 17.27 -2.25 7.40
N ALA A 25 16.73 -2.60 8.55
CA ALA A 25 16.00 -3.85 8.71
C ALA A 25 14.89 -3.89 7.67
N GLN A 26 14.91 -4.87 6.78
CA GLN A 26 13.84 -5.07 5.82
C GLN A 26 12.59 -5.51 6.57
N ILE A 27 11.47 -4.85 6.31
CA ILE A 27 10.16 -5.41 6.70
C ILE A 27 10.04 -6.72 5.92
N PRO A 28 10.00 -7.87 6.59
CA PRO A 28 9.92 -9.13 5.87
C PRO A 28 8.68 -9.09 4.98
N ALA A 29 8.86 -9.44 3.71
CA ALA A 29 7.74 -9.71 2.85
C ALA A 29 6.83 -10.74 3.54
N PRO A 30 5.51 -10.66 3.39
CA PRO A 30 4.60 -11.61 4.03
C PRO A 30 4.77 -13.05 3.52
N ALA A 31 5.59 -13.25 2.53
CA ALA A 31 5.87 -14.55 1.94
C ALA A 31 6.89 -15.32 2.77
N SER A 32 6.53 -16.51 3.17
CA SER A 32 7.48 -17.48 3.69
C SER A 32 8.36 -18.02 2.55
N GLU A 33 9.50 -18.61 2.88
CA GLU A 33 10.39 -19.32 1.95
C GLU A 33 9.75 -20.57 1.28
N LYS A 34 8.44 -20.72 1.38
CA LYS A 34 7.70 -21.88 0.90
C LYS A 34 7.22 -21.68 -0.53
N THR A 35 6.62 -22.71 -1.08
CA THR A 35 6.17 -22.80 -2.46
C THR A 35 5.27 -21.63 -2.90
N PHE A 36 5.25 -21.34 -4.19
CA PHE A 36 4.41 -20.30 -4.78
C PHE A 36 2.92 -20.41 -4.37
N ALA A 37 2.43 -21.62 -4.25
CA ALA A 37 1.09 -21.91 -3.76
C ALA A 37 0.91 -21.50 -2.29
N ALA A 38 1.91 -21.76 -1.44
CA ALA A 38 1.93 -21.32 -0.06
C ALA A 38 2.05 -19.80 0.05
N LEU A 39 2.73 -19.15 -0.90
CA LEU A 39 2.87 -17.71 -0.97
C LEU A 39 1.51 -17.00 -1.05
N ILE A 40 0.65 -17.38 -1.97
CA ILE A 40 -0.71 -16.82 -2.06
C ILE A 40 -1.53 -17.19 -0.82
N GLY A 41 -1.53 -18.47 -0.43
CA GLY A 41 -2.34 -18.98 0.67
C GLY A 41 -1.97 -18.38 2.03
N GLU A 42 -0.69 -18.27 2.35
CA GLU A 42 -0.20 -17.79 3.65
C GLU A 42 -0.18 -16.26 3.73
N ALA A 43 0.09 -15.59 2.63
CA ALA A 43 0.25 -14.14 2.60
C ALA A 43 -1.06 -13.36 2.45
N ALA A 44 -2.16 -14.00 2.05
CA ALA A 44 -3.43 -13.31 1.86
C ALA A 44 -3.99 -12.74 3.17
N TYR A 45 -3.72 -13.39 4.30
CA TYR A 45 -3.92 -12.79 5.59
C TYR A 45 -2.86 -13.28 6.58
N LEU A 46 -2.09 -12.37 7.12
CA LEU A 46 -0.95 -12.65 8.01
C LEU A 46 -1.36 -13.27 9.35
N ALA A 47 -2.62 -13.25 9.72
CA ALA A 47 -3.15 -13.90 10.92
C ALA A 47 -3.44 -15.39 10.73
N GLY A 48 -3.05 -15.99 9.61
CA GLY A 48 -3.16 -17.42 9.40
C GLY A 48 -4.60 -17.93 9.22
N GLY A 49 -5.04 -18.07 8.03
CA GLY A 49 -6.12 -19.00 7.70
C GLY A 49 -5.46 -20.33 7.35
N THR A 50 -5.87 -21.39 8.00
CA THR A 50 -5.08 -22.62 8.00
C THR A 50 -5.38 -23.58 6.86
N GLU A 51 -6.50 -23.41 6.17
CA GLU A 51 -6.90 -24.31 5.09
C GLU A 51 -7.22 -23.47 3.85
N ARG A 52 -6.17 -23.04 3.18
CA ARG A 52 -6.33 -22.28 1.96
C ARG A 52 -6.08 -23.17 0.78
N TYR A 53 -7.02 -23.12 -0.12
CA TYR A 53 -6.85 -23.73 -1.41
C TYR A 53 -5.70 -23.03 -2.14
N THR A 54 -4.71 -23.81 -2.52
CA THR A 54 -3.59 -23.31 -3.33
C THR A 54 -3.95 -23.53 -4.80
N PRO A 55 -4.12 -22.45 -5.57
CA PRO A 55 -4.60 -22.57 -6.95
C PRO A 55 -3.65 -23.30 -7.87
N PHE A 56 -2.41 -23.42 -7.46
CA PHE A 56 -1.34 -23.92 -8.29
C PHE A 56 -0.90 -25.35 -7.90
N GLY A 57 -1.59 -26.04 -6.99
CA GLY A 57 -1.34 -27.43 -6.61
C GLY A 57 0.03 -27.96 -7.06
N ASP A 58 0.18 -29.20 -7.35
CA ASP A 58 1.46 -29.78 -7.79
C ASP A 58 1.83 -29.49 -9.27
N GLY A 59 1.40 -28.35 -9.83
CA GLY A 59 2.04 -27.89 -11.06
C GLY A 59 1.19 -27.40 -12.22
N ASP A 60 -0.13 -27.42 -12.17
CA ASP A 60 -0.93 -27.05 -13.35
C ASP A 60 -1.34 -25.59 -13.42
N PHE A 61 -0.39 -24.69 -13.58
CA PHE A 61 -0.66 -23.30 -13.94
C PHE A 61 -0.12 -22.96 -15.32
N ARG A 62 -0.74 -21.97 -15.97
CA ARG A 62 -0.28 -21.44 -17.26
C ARG A 62 0.47 -20.14 -17.07
N ILE A 63 1.55 -19.94 -17.81
CA ILE A 63 2.19 -18.65 -17.92
C ILE A 63 1.61 -17.91 -19.12
N ILE A 64 1.07 -16.71 -18.88
CA ILE A 64 0.47 -15.87 -19.91
C ILE A 64 1.31 -14.63 -20.09
N ARG A 65 1.81 -14.41 -21.32
CA ARG A 65 2.71 -13.30 -21.63
C ARG A 65 1.92 -12.07 -22.06
N VAL A 66 2.14 -10.95 -21.41
CA VAL A 66 1.71 -9.62 -21.88
C VAL A 66 2.80 -9.07 -22.79
N THR A 67 2.46 -8.86 -24.05
CA THR A 67 3.40 -8.49 -25.11
C THR A 67 3.16 -7.11 -25.69
N ASN A 68 2.04 -6.46 -25.35
CA ASN A 68 1.71 -5.09 -25.75
C ASN A 68 1.08 -4.32 -24.58
N LEU A 69 0.97 -3.00 -24.74
CA LEU A 69 0.40 -2.08 -23.75
C LEU A 69 -1.01 -1.61 -24.16
N ASP A 70 -1.65 -2.30 -25.07
CA ASP A 70 -3.00 -1.98 -25.53
C ASP A 70 -4.01 -2.19 -24.40
N LYS A 71 -5.05 -1.38 -24.40
CA LYS A 71 -6.14 -1.47 -23.43
C LYS A 71 -6.83 -2.84 -23.47
N GLU A 72 -6.99 -3.41 -24.66
CA GLU A 72 -7.67 -4.69 -24.90
C GLU A 72 -7.01 -5.44 -26.07
N GLY A 73 -7.48 -6.66 -26.34
CA GLY A 73 -6.98 -7.51 -27.41
C GLY A 73 -5.93 -8.51 -26.95
N GLU A 74 -5.61 -9.47 -27.79
CA GLU A 74 -4.63 -10.53 -27.51
C GLU A 74 -3.25 -9.94 -27.19
N GLY A 75 -2.61 -10.51 -26.16
CA GLY A 75 -1.32 -10.02 -25.65
C GLY A 75 -1.40 -8.82 -24.73
N SER A 76 -2.58 -8.21 -24.51
CA SER A 76 -2.78 -7.15 -23.52
C SER A 76 -2.95 -7.72 -22.10
N LEU A 77 -2.77 -6.86 -21.07
CA LEU A 77 -3.06 -7.23 -19.70
C LEU A 77 -4.54 -7.61 -19.52
N ALA A 78 -5.46 -6.86 -20.11
CA ALA A 78 -6.90 -7.13 -20.01
C ALA A 78 -7.27 -8.51 -20.59
N TRP A 79 -6.65 -8.91 -21.68
CA TRP A 79 -6.82 -10.24 -22.26
C TRP A 79 -6.24 -11.33 -21.34
N ALA A 80 -5.06 -11.12 -20.80
CA ALA A 80 -4.36 -12.09 -19.95
C ALA A 80 -5.14 -12.40 -18.66
N ILE A 81 -5.69 -11.38 -17.99
CA ILE A 81 -6.44 -11.57 -16.74
C ILE A 81 -7.80 -12.26 -16.94
N ARG A 82 -8.39 -12.18 -18.12
CA ARG A 82 -9.67 -12.84 -18.47
C ARG A 82 -9.51 -14.33 -18.80
N GLN A 83 -8.29 -14.83 -18.93
CA GLN A 83 -8.06 -16.26 -19.15
C GLN A 83 -8.49 -17.05 -17.91
N LYS A 84 -9.05 -18.26 -18.11
CA LYS A 84 -9.56 -19.12 -17.02
C LYS A 84 -8.49 -20.04 -16.47
N GLY A 85 -8.69 -20.48 -15.24
CA GLY A 85 -7.83 -21.42 -14.54
C GLY A 85 -6.56 -20.79 -13.94
N PRO A 86 -5.77 -21.57 -13.21
CA PRO A 86 -4.56 -21.10 -12.55
C PRO A 86 -3.57 -20.51 -13.55
N ARG A 87 -3.10 -19.27 -13.30
CA ARG A 87 -2.24 -18.56 -14.24
C ARG A 87 -1.36 -17.50 -13.59
N ILE A 88 -0.18 -17.38 -14.17
CA ILE A 88 0.77 -16.32 -13.88
C ILE A 88 0.84 -15.40 -15.10
N VAL A 89 0.53 -14.13 -14.90
CA VAL A 89 0.67 -13.11 -15.94
C VAL A 89 2.04 -12.46 -15.81
N VAL A 90 2.87 -12.63 -16.83
CA VAL A 90 4.22 -12.08 -16.93
C VAL A 90 4.30 -11.06 -18.06
N PHE A 91 5.25 -10.12 -17.98
CA PHE A 91 5.32 -9.00 -18.91
C PHE A 91 6.62 -9.02 -19.71
N GLU A 92 6.50 -9.12 -21.03
CA GLU A 92 7.59 -8.91 -21.99
C GLU A 92 7.66 -7.44 -22.48
N THR A 93 6.81 -6.59 -21.91
CA THR A 93 6.76 -5.17 -22.19
C THR A 93 6.69 -4.38 -20.89
N GLY A 94 7.23 -3.15 -20.91
CA GLY A 94 7.10 -2.18 -19.84
C GLY A 94 6.67 -0.83 -20.41
N GLY A 95 5.87 -0.10 -19.64
CA GLY A 95 5.35 1.20 -20.05
C GLY A 95 3.99 1.51 -19.44
N VAL A 96 3.25 2.37 -20.12
CA VAL A 96 1.96 2.90 -19.67
C VAL A 96 0.82 2.25 -20.45
N ILE A 97 -0.18 1.75 -19.73
CA ILE A 97 -1.45 1.27 -20.27
C ILE A 97 -2.51 2.32 -19.93
N ASP A 98 -3.04 3.01 -20.95
CA ASP A 98 -4.16 3.93 -20.79
C ASP A 98 -5.48 3.15 -20.80
N LEU A 99 -6.17 3.13 -19.68
CA LEU A 99 -7.46 2.43 -19.55
C LEU A 99 -8.64 3.22 -20.13
N GLU A 100 -8.43 4.49 -20.54
CA GLU A 100 -9.44 5.34 -21.17
C GLU A 100 -10.78 5.43 -20.40
N GLY A 101 -10.72 5.35 -19.08
CA GLY A 101 -11.88 5.38 -18.19
C GLY A 101 -12.49 4.01 -17.90
N ALA A 102 -11.86 2.92 -18.34
CA ALA A 102 -12.36 1.60 -18.06
C ALA A 102 -11.94 1.09 -16.68
N THR A 103 -12.76 0.23 -16.09
CA THR A 103 -12.42 -0.59 -14.93
C THR A 103 -11.84 -1.91 -15.37
N LEU A 104 -10.61 -2.21 -14.99
CA LEU A 104 -9.99 -3.52 -15.19
C LEU A 104 -10.50 -4.49 -14.12
N LYS A 105 -11.45 -5.36 -14.49
CA LYS A 105 -12.09 -6.29 -13.55
C LYS A 105 -11.39 -7.64 -13.51
N LEU A 106 -10.95 -8.06 -12.31
CA LEU A 106 -10.37 -9.36 -12.03
C LEU A 106 -11.49 -10.28 -11.50
N GLN A 107 -12.12 -11.03 -12.38
CA GLN A 107 -13.29 -11.86 -12.06
C GLN A 107 -12.99 -13.37 -12.08
N GLU A 108 -11.87 -13.76 -12.66
CA GLU A 108 -11.44 -15.15 -12.70
C GLU A 108 -10.42 -15.40 -11.58
N PRO A 109 -10.61 -16.42 -10.75
CA PRO A 109 -9.72 -16.72 -9.61
C PRO A 109 -8.38 -17.30 -10.06
N TYR A 110 -7.51 -17.52 -9.07
CA TYR A 110 -6.21 -18.20 -9.23
C TYR A 110 -5.28 -17.45 -10.18
N LEU A 111 -5.05 -16.18 -9.84
CA LEU A 111 -4.29 -15.25 -10.68
C LEU A 111 -3.09 -14.68 -9.94
N TYR A 112 -1.91 -14.76 -10.55
CA TYR A 112 -0.77 -13.94 -10.16
C TYR A 112 -0.42 -12.93 -11.27
N ILE A 113 -0.49 -11.64 -10.97
CA ILE A 113 0.04 -10.57 -11.81
C ILE A 113 1.45 -10.25 -11.35
N ALA A 114 2.43 -10.74 -12.08
CA ALA A 114 3.86 -10.67 -11.73
C ALA A 114 4.54 -9.45 -12.39
N GLY A 115 4.24 -8.24 -11.91
CA GLY A 115 4.78 -6.98 -12.46
C GLY A 115 6.30 -6.86 -12.39
N GLN A 116 6.96 -7.59 -11.48
CA GLN A 116 8.43 -7.65 -11.40
C GLN A 116 9.10 -8.20 -12.67
N THR A 117 8.34 -8.92 -13.49
CA THR A 117 8.86 -9.45 -14.76
C THR A 117 8.97 -8.39 -15.85
N ALA A 118 8.25 -7.27 -15.72
CA ALA A 118 8.28 -6.19 -16.70
C ALA A 118 9.67 -5.53 -16.77
N PRO A 119 10.18 -5.19 -17.98
CA PRO A 119 11.35 -4.33 -18.08
C PRO A 119 11.06 -2.94 -17.51
N ALA A 120 12.10 -2.22 -17.09
CA ALA A 120 11.95 -0.82 -16.68
C ALA A 120 11.26 0.00 -17.81
N PRO A 121 10.34 0.91 -17.46
CA PRO A 121 10.01 1.43 -16.15
C PRO A 121 9.00 0.59 -15.33
N GLY A 122 8.63 -0.62 -15.75
CA GLY A 122 7.57 -1.42 -15.17
C GLY A 122 6.23 -1.17 -15.86
N ILE A 123 5.13 -1.54 -15.21
CA ILE A 123 3.77 -1.35 -15.71
C ILE A 123 3.06 -0.27 -14.90
N THR A 124 2.54 0.74 -15.59
CA THR A 124 1.68 1.76 -15.00
C THR A 124 0.34 1.81 -15.73
N LEU A 125 -0.74 1.63 -14.98
CA LEU A 125 -2.11 1.80 -15.46
C LEU A 125 -2.53 3.25 -15.20
N ILE A 126 -3.08 3.93 -16.18
CA ILE A 126 -3.57 5.32 -16.04
C ILE A 126 -5.03 5.44 -16.49
N LYS A 127 -5.70 6.49 -16.01
CA LYS A 127 -7.07 6.89 -16.41
C LYS A 127 -8.11 5.78 -16.30
N GLY A 128 -7.99 4.97 -15.26
CA GLY A 128 -8.92 3.89 -14.96
C GLY A 128 -8.53 3.21 -13.67
N GLU A 129 -9.29 2.23 -13.24
CA GLU A 129 -9.19 1.57 -11.95
C GLU A 129 -9.07 0.05 -12.08
N VAL A 130 -8.67 -0.62 -10.99
CA VAL A 130 -8.63 -2.08 -10.89
C VAL A 130 -9.64 -2.55 -9.86
N SER A 131 -10.58 -3.40 -10.26
CA SER A 131 -11.59 -3.99 -9.37
C SER A 131 -11.39 -5.50 -9.24
N ILE A 132 -11.05 -5.95 -8.03
CA ILE A 132 -10.80 -7.35 -7.70
C ILE A 132 -12.11 -7.95 -7.19
N GLN A 133 -12.72 -8.83 -7.98
CA GLN A 133 -14.05 -9.40 -7.73
C GLN A 133 -14.00 -10.93 -7.63
N SER A 134 -12.89 -11.49 -7.26
CA SER A 134 -12.67 -12.93 -7.16
C SER A 134 -11.69 -13.26 -6.04
N HIS A 135 -11.15 -14.46 -6.02
CA HIS A 135 -10.33 -14.97 -4.93
C HIS A 135 -9.02 -15.58 -5.42
N ASP A 136 -8.10 -15.85 -4.48
CA ASP A 136 -6.78 -16.41 -4.78
C ASP A 136 -6.03 -15.55 -5.81
N ILE A 137 -5.85 -14.26 -5.48
CA ILE A 137 -5.24 -13.27 -6.37
C ILE A 137 -4.02 -12.65 -5.69
N LEU A 138 -2.91 -12.65 -6.39
CA LEU A 138 -1.68 -11.96 -6.02
C LEU A 138 -1.34 -10.91 -7.08
N ILE A 139 -1.15 -9.67 -6.65
CA ILE A 139 -0.74 -8.56 -7.51
C ILE A 139 0.54 -7.97 -6.93
N ARG A 140 1.62 -7.93 -7.70
CA ARG A 140 2.89 -7.35 -7.28
C ARG A 140 3.49 -6.43 -8.35
N HIS A 141 4.16 -5.38 -7.89
CA HIS A 141 5.04 -4.54 -8.69
C HIS A 141 4.40 -3.85 -9.89
N ILE A 142 3.17 -3.33 -9.72
CA ILE A 142 2.50 -2.48 -10.71
C ILE A 142 2.10 -1.13 -10.08
N SER A 143 1.96 -0.11 -10.95
CA SER A 143 1.45 1.20 -10.55
C SER A 143 0.05 1.43 -11.12
N VAL A 144 -0.86 2.07 -10.33
CA VAL A 144 -2.20 2.44 -10.78
C VAL A 144 -2.44 3.90 -10.42
N ARG A 145 -2.71 4.71 -11.45
CA ARG A 145 -2.80 6.17 -11.36
C ARG A 145 -4.02 6.69 -12.15
N PRO A 146 -5.25 6.56 -11.60
CA PRO A 146 -6.46 6.95 -12.31
C PRO A 146 -6.46 8.40 -12.77
N GLY A 147 -6.09 9.32 -11.88
CA GLY A 147 -6.14 10.75 -12.11
C GLY A 147 -7.55 11.29 -12.35
N ASP A 148 -7.66 12.57 -12.56
CA ASP A 148 -8.94 13.24 -12.88
C ASP A 148 -9.34 13.13 -14.36
N ARG A 149 -8.45 12.62 -15.22
CA ARG A 149 -8.63 12.50 -16.68
C ARG A 149 -8.88 13.85 -17.40
N GLY A 150 -8.52 14.96 -16.79
CA GLY A 150 -8.86 16.30 -17.30
C GLY A 150 -10.35 16.64 -17.15
N MET A 151 -11.08 15.91 -16.32
CA MET A 151 -12.50 16.17 -16.01
C MET A 151 -12.63 17.36 -15.08
N MET A 152 -13.73 18.09 -15.21
CA MET A 152 -14.02 19.23 -14.33
C MET A 152 -14.25 18.79 -12.89
N LYS A 153 -13.93 19.68 -11.94
CA LYS A 153 -14.25 19.49 -10.53
C LYS A 153 -15.73 19.18 -10.33
N GLY A 154 -16.02 18.14 -9.55
CA GLY A 154 -17.38 17.72 -9.25
C GLY A 154 -18.14 17.09 -10.41
N SER A 155 -17.48 16.72 -11.50
CA SER A 155 -18.13 16.14 -12.70
C SER A 155 -18.65 14.72 -12.51
N GLY A 156 -18.29 14.03 -11.42
CA GLY A 156 -18.73 12.67 -11.12
C GLY A 156 -17.82 11.58 -11.68
N TRP A 157 -16.60 11.90 -12.09
CA TRP A 157 -15.56 10.88 -12.30
C TRP A 157 -14.99 10.50 -10.93
N GLU A 158 -15.32 9.29 -10.48
CA GLU A 158 -15.04 8.75 -9.14
C GLU A 158 -14.35 7.39 -9.30
N ALA A 159 -13.02 7.42 -9.44
CA ALA A 159 -12.22 6.21 -9.67
C ALA A 159 -11.38 5.87 -8.46
N ASP A 160 -11.43 4.59 -8.09
CA ASP A 160 -10.49 3.98 -7.15
C ASP A 160 -9.13 3.71 -7.82
N GLY A 161 -8.09 3.54 -7.02
CA GLY A 161 -6.86 2.92 -7.49
C GLY A 161 -7.07 1.41 -7.69
N MET A 162 -7.16 0.68 -6.59
CA MET A 162 -7.57 -0.73 -6.56
C MET A 162 -8.63 -0.95 -5.50
N SER A 163 -9.67 -1.73 -5.83
CA SER A 163 -10.70 -2.10 -4.87
C SER A 163 -10.98 -3.60 -4.90
N THR A 164 -11.33 -4.16 -3.74
CA THR A 164 -11.86 -5.52 -3.67
C THR A 164 -13.36 -5.49 -3.42
N TRP A 165 -14.08 -6.39 -4.05
CA TRP A 165 -15.52 -6.57 -3.87
C TRP A 165 -15.88 -8.04 -3.73
N LYS A 166 -16.33 -8.45 -2.55
CA LYS A 166 -16.61 -9.87 -2.23
C LYS A 166 -15.41 -10.79 -2.53
N ALA A 167 -14.21 -10.28 -2.35
CA ALA A 167 -12.97 -10.97 -2.67
C ALA A 167 -12.34 -11.56 -1.40
N TRP A 168 -11.65 -12.67 -1.56
CA TRP A 168 -10.91 -13.26 -0.44
C TRP A 168 -9.61 -13.91 -0.91
N ASN A 169 -8.70 -14.11 0.03
CA ASN A 169 -7.39 -14.63 -0.27
C ASN A 169 -6.66 -13.78 -1.33
N VAL A 170 -6.55 -12.46 -1.05
CA VAL A 170 -5.97 -11.48 -1.96
C VAL A 170 -4.75 -10.83 -1.33
N VAL A 171 -3.70 -10.69 -2.11
CA VAL A 171 -2.50 -9.94 -1.74
C VAL A 171 -2.25 -8.84 -2.78
N VAL A 172 -2.12 -7.61 -2.33
CA VAL A 172 -1.59 -6.47 -3.10
C VAL A 172 -0.30 -6.04 -2.43
N ASP A 173 0.82 -6.34 -3.06
CA ASP A 173 2.14 -6.19 -2.48
C ASP A 173 3.08 -5.42 -3.41
N HIS A 174 3.86 -4.48 -2.86
CA HIS A 174 4.78 -3.64 -3.64
C HIS A 174 4.11 -3.02 -4.88
N CYS A 175 2.98 -2.34 -4.68
CA CYS A 175 2.32 -1.56 -5.72
C CYS A 175 2.40 -0.06 -5.39
N SER A 176 2.25 0.79 -6.41
CA SER A 176 2.19 2.24 -6.24
C SER A 176 0.83 2.76 -6.70
N LEU A 177 0.05 3.27 -5.76
CA LEU A 177 -1.32 3.74 -5.98
C LEU A 177 -1.36 5.24 -5.71
N THR A 178 -1.60 6.04 -6.75
CA THR A 178 -1.66 7.50 -6.63
C THR A 178 -2.79 8.08 -7.46
N TRP A 179 -3.27 9.27 -7.06
CA TRP A 179 -4.18 10.10 -7.86
C TRP A 179 -5.57 9.50 -8.12
N ALA A 180 -6.04 8.59 -7.25
CA ALA A 180 -7.45 8.23 -7.27
C ALA A 180 -8.32 9.45 -6.95
N THR A 181 -9.56 9.45 -7.41
CA THR A 181 -10.54 10.49 -7.11
C THR A 181 -11.57 10.04 -6.05
N ASP A 182 -11.60 8.74 -5.72
CA ASP A 182 -12.28 8.17 -4.55
C ASP A 182 -11.24 7.51 -3.63
N GLU A 183 -11.18 6.20 -3.44
CA GLU A 183 -10.16 5.53 -2.61
C GLU A 183 -8.97 5.05 -3.43
N LEU A 184 -7.77 5.14 -2.84
CA LEU A 184 -6.57 4.54 -3.48
C LEU A 184 -6.55 3.03 -3.39
N LEU A 185 -7.00 2.46 -2.25
CA LEU A 185 -6.99 1.01 -2.03
C LEU A 185 -8.08 0.62 -1.05
N SER A 186 -9.00 -0.28 -1.43
CA SER A 186 -10.12 -0.60 -0.56
C SER A 186 -10.46 -2.09 -0.48
N ALA A 187 -11.00 -2.48 0.68
CA ALA A 187 -11.63 -3.78 0.91
C ALA A 187 -13.12 -3.57 1.16
N SER A 188 -13.98 -4.11 0.28
CA SER A 188 -15.40 -3.82 0.24
C SER A 188 -16.27 -5.05 -0.04
N GLY A 189 -17.57 -4.87 0.11
CA GLY A 189 -18.60 -5.88 -0.18
C GLY A 189 -19.98 -5.40 0.24
N PRO A 190 -21.01 -6.25 0.16
CA PRO A 190 -22.34 -5.92 0.63
C PRO A 190 -22.33 -5.63 2.13
N ARG A 191 -22.82 -4.47 2.49
CA ARG A 191 -22.70 -3.94 3.87
C ARG A 191 -23.47 -4.73 4.93
N HIS A 192 -24.51 -5.46 4.57
CA HIS A 192 -25.47 -6.04 5.51
C HIS A 192 -25.66 -7.56 5.35
N GLU A 193 -24.89 -8.17 4.47
CA GLU A 193 -24.99 -9.63 4.22
C GLU A 193 -24.05 -10.47 5.13
N GLY A 194 -23.27 -9.82 5.98
CA GLY A 194 -22.36 -10.47 6.93
C GLY A 194 -20.96 -10.72 6.40
N ARG A 195 -20.11 -11.30 7.27
CA ARG A 195 -18.66 -11.44 7.01
C ARG A 195 -18.34 -12.34 5.83
N ASP A 196 -19.10 -13.42 5.66
CA ASP A 196 -18.83 -14.43 4.63
C ASP A 196 -19.24 -13.94 3.22
N LYS A 197 -19.88 -12.78 3.15
CA LYS A 197 -20.36 -12.18 1.91
C LYS A 197 -19.57 -10.94 1.49
N THR A 198 -18.66 -10.48 2.32
CA THR A 198 -17.80 -9.33 2.04
C THR A 198 -16.34 -9.75 1.89
N SER A 199 -15.46 -8.81 1.59
CA SER A 199 -14.04 -9.10 1.43
C SER A 199 -13.39 -9.52 2.74
N HIS A 200 -12.56 -10.57 2.68
CA HIS A 200 -11.83 -11.10 3.84
C HIS A 200 -10.53 -11.81 3.42
N ASP A 201 -9.65 -12.08 4.38
CA ASP A 201 -8.35 -12.69 4.09
C ASP A 201 -7.55 -11.89 3.06
N ILE A 202 -7.28 -10.62 3.37
CA ILE A 202 -6.61 -9.71 2.45
C ILE A 202 -5.36 -9.13 3.10
N THR A 203 -4.29 -9.05 2.33
CA THR A 203 -3.07 -8.34 2.70
C THR A 203 -2.79 -7.20 1.73
N PHE A 204 -2.63 -6.00 2.26
CA PHE A 204 -2.10 -4.82 1.59
C PHE A 204 -0.72 -4.52 2.19
N SER A 205 0.35 -4.83 1.47
CA SER A 205 1.71 -4.74 2.01
C SER A 205 2.68 -3.98 1.13
N ASN A 206 3.57 -3.22 1.76
CA ASN A 206 4.68 -2.55 1.10
C ASN A 206 4.29 -1.64 -0.09
N ASN A 207 3.08 -1.07 -0.07
CA ASN A 207 2.59 -0.21 -1.13
C ASN A 207 2.92 1.26 -0.85
N ILE A 208 3.04 2.06 -1.91
CA ILE A 208 2.84 3.51 -1.85
C ILE A 208 1.36 3.78 -2.11
N ILE A 209 0.70 4.50 -1.18
CA ILE A 209 -0.72 4.87 -1.22
C ILE A 209 -0.77 6.38 -0.98
N ALA A 210 -0.67 7.17 -2.04
CA ALA A 210 -0.35 8.58 -1.89
C ALA A 210 -1.11 9.51 -2.85
N GLU A 211 -1.27 10.76 -2.41
CA GLU A 211 -1.83 11.83 -3.24
C GLU A 211 -3.16 11.47 -3.91
N CYS A 212 -4.08 10.87 -3.15
CA CYS A 212 -5.45 10.84 -3.62
C CYS A 212 -5.94 12.27 -3.84
N LEU A 213 -6.55 12.55 -4.98
CA LEU A 213 -6.91 13.91 -5.41
C LEU A 213 -8.02 14.48 -4.52
N SER A 214 -7.84 15.71 -4.05
CA SER A 214 -8.71 16.29 -3.03
C SER A 214 -9.93 16.97 -3.63
N ASN A 215 -9.78 18.17 -4.12
CA ASN A 215 -10.89 18.94 -4.70
C ASN A 215 -10.91 18.77 -6.22
N SER A 216 -11.18 17.54 -6.64
CA SER A 216 -11.07 17.07 -8.02
C SER A 216 -12.44 16.76 -8.65
N SER A 217 -12.51 15.76 -9.50
CA SER A 217 -13.71 15.39 -10.27
C SER A 217 -14.82 14.72 -9.45
N HIS A 218 -14.55 14.26 -8.22
CA HIS A 218 -15.52 13.59 -7.38
C HIS A 218 -16.75 14.48 -7.06
N SER A 219 -17.97 13.94 -7.20
CA SER A 219 -19.23 14.68 -7.04
C SER A 219 -19.44 15.24 -5.63
N LYS A 220 -18.88 14.61 -4.59
CA LYS A 220 -18.98 15.06 -3.19
C LYS A 220 -18.02 16.21 -2.84
N GLY A 221 -17.25 16.73 -3.80
CA GLY A 221 -16.26 17.78 -3.56
C GLY A 221 -14.97 17.24 -2.94
N GLU A 222 -14.43 17.89 -1.89
CA GLU A 222 -13.14 17.54 -1.28
C GLU A 222 -13.11 16.07 -0.83
N HIS A 223 -12.33 15.22 -1.54
CA HIS A 223 -12.39 13.77 -1.40
C HIS A 223 -11.02 13.20 -1.41
N SER A 224 -10.05 13.14 -0.99
CA SER A 224 -8.73 12.50 -0.99
C SER A 224 -8.67 11.38 0.05
N LYS A 225 -8.79 10.14 -0.41
CA LYS A 225 -8.97 8.97 0.46
C LYS A 225 -7.89 7.91 0.23
N GLY A 226 -7.22 7.48 1.31
CA GLY A 226 -6.22 6.43 1.24
C GLY A 226 -6.85 5.04 1.11
N THR A 227 -7.16 4.40 2.23
CA THR A 227 -7.68 3.03 2.28
C THR A 227 -9.01 2.96 3.03
N LEU A 228 -10.02 2.34 2.40
CA LEU A 228 -11.28 1.99 3.05
C LEU A 228 -11.31 0.49 3.39
N ILE A 229 -11.61 0.18 4.65
CA ILE A 229 -11.98 -1.17 5.08
C ILE A 229 -13.46 -1.12 5.46
N HIS A 230 -14.29 -1.62 4.56
CA HIS A 230 -15.73 -1.48 4.63
C HIS A 230 -16.37 -2.40 5.70
N ASP A 231 -17.68 -2.23 5.91
CA ASP A 231 -18.44 -2.99 6.92
C ASP A 231 -18.20 -4.49 6.81
N TYR A 232 -18.02 -5.14 7.95
CA TYR A 232 -17.80 -6.58 8.10
C TYR A 232 -16.53 -7.15 7.44
N CYS A 233 -15.79 -6.40 6.63
CA CYS A 233 -14.51 -6.87 6.13
C CYS A 233 -13.62 -7.36 7.28
N SER A 234 -13.03 -8.52 7.14
CA SER A 234 -12.34 -9.17 8.25
C SER A 234 -11.07 -9.88 7.81
N ARG A 235 -10.16 -10.06 8.77
CA ARG A 235 -8.82 -10.59 8.48
C ARG A 235 -8.16 -9.79 7.36
N ILE A 236 -8.11 -8.46 7.55
CA ILE A 236 -7.43 -7.52 6.66
C ILE A 236 -6.11 -7.14 7.32
N ALA A 237 -5.00 -7.34 6.63
CA ALA A 237 -3.68 -6.88 7.06
C ALA A 237 -3.24 -5.69 6.20
N VAL A 238 -2.82 -4.60 6.87
CA VAL A 238 -2.29 -3.39 6.26
C VAL A 238 -0.91 -3.16 6.85
N VAL A 239 0.15 -3.54 6.13
CA VAL A 239 1.48 -3.63 6.72
C VAL A 239 2.56 -3.06 5.80
N GLY A 240 3.49 -2.30 6.37
CA GLY A 240 4.65 -1.81 5.63
C GLY A 240 4.35 -0.77 4.54
N ASN A 241 3.17 -0.16 4.53
CA ASN A 241 2.79 0.78 3.49
C ASN A 241 3.26 2.21 3.80
N LEU A 242 3.55 2.98 2.76
CA LEU A 242 3.70 4.42 2.82
C LEU A 242 2.39 5.08 2.42
N TYR A 243 1.71 5.71 3.36
CA TYR A 243 0.65 6.67 3.09
C TYR A 243 1.26 8.07 3.06
N ALA A 244 1.07 8.82 1.97
CA ALA A 244 1.62 10.17 1.87
C ALA A 244 0.62 11.17 1.28
N SER A 245 0.48 12.33 1.93
CA SER A 245 -0.31 13.48 1.46
C SER A 245 -1.74 13.12 1.06
N ASN A 246 -2.41 12.26 1.82
CA ASN A 246 -3.84 12.00 1.72
C ASN A 246 -4.61 12.86 2.72
N LEU A 247 -5.83 13.27 2.36
CA LEU A 247 -6.69 14.02 3.27
C LEU A 247 -7.02 13.20 4.54
N GLU A 248 -7.43 11.94 4.33
CA GLU A 248 -7.81 11.01 5.40
C GLU A 248 -7.85 9.54 4.90
N ARG A 249 -8.32 8.61 5.73
CA ARG A 249 -8.45 7.17 5.47
C ARG A 249 -7.12 6.46 5.29
N THR A 250 -6.29 6.50 6.35
CA THR A 250 -4.97 5.85 6.31
C THR A 250 -4.78 4.82 7.44
N PRO A 251 -5.65 3.79 7.58
CA PRO A 251 -6.92 3.55 6.89
C PRO A 251 -8.18 4.07 7.63
N LEU A 252 -9.32 4.08 6.94
CA LEU A 252 -10.68 4.17 7.54
C LEU A 252 -11.25 2.77 7.75
N LEU A 253 -11.90 2.56 8.90
CA LEU A 253 -12.64 1.34 9.22
C LEU A 253 -14.13 1.65 9.44
N LYS A 254 -14.97 0.87 8.79
CA LYS A 254 -16.42 0.90 8.99
C LYS A 254 -16.84 -0.10 10.10
N PRO A 255 -18.08 -0.04 10.63
CA PRO A 255 -18.56 -0.95 11.66
C PRO A 255 -18.32 -2.44 11.36
N ASN A 256 -18.06 -3.22 12.39
CA ASN A 256 -17.78 -4.65 12.31
C ASN A 256 -16.51 -5.06 11.55
N ALA A 257 -15.75 -4.12 10.98
CA ALA A 257 -14.47 -4.42 10.33
C ALA A 257 -13.42 -4.93 11.33
N ARG A 258 -12.49 -5.78 10.86
CA ARG A 258 -11.38 -6.29 11.66
C ARG A 258 -10.08 -6.21 10.86
N ALA A 259 -9.07 -5.51 11.40
CA ALA A 259 -7.80 -5.31 10.71
C ALA A 259 -6.59 -5.36 11.64
N TYR A 260 -5.49 -5.86 11.09
CA TYR A 260 -4.15 -5.74 11.64
C TYR A 260 -3.40 -4.65 10.85
N ILE A 261 -2.94 -3.62 11.54
CA ILE A 261 -2.34 -2.42 10.94
C ILE A 261 -0.95 -2.25 11.56
N ALA A 262 0.10 -2.58 10.82
CA ALA A 262 1.43 -2.58 11.42
C ALA A 262 2.52 -2.00 10.52
N ASN A 263 3.46 -1.31 11.16
CA ASN A 263 4.65 -0.75 10.52
C ASN A 263 4.36 0.06 9.25
N ASN A 264 3.25 0.80 9.23
CA ASN A 264 2.99 1.76 8.16
C ASN A 264 3.58 3.12 8.52
N VAL A 265 4.03 3.85 7.51
CA VAL A 265 4.33 5.27 7.60
C VAL A 265 3.13 6.06 7.11
N ILE A 266 2.64 6.99 7.93
CA ILE A 266 1.55 7.90 7.59
C ILE A 266 2.13 9.32 7.59
N TYR A 267 2.41 9.85 6.40
CA TYR A 267 2.98 11.16 6.20
C TYR A 267 1.93 12.19 5.78
N ASN A 268 1.97 13.37 6.40
CA ASN A 268 1.17 14.54 6.05
C ASN A 268 -0.36 14.31 5.91
N PRO A 269 -1.02 13.57 6.83
CA PRO A 269 -2.47 13.49 6.79
C PRO A 269 -3.08 14.85 7.17
N LYS A 270 -4.05 15.33 6.35
CA LYS A 270 -4.63 16.66 6.57
C LYS A 270 -5.80 16.64 7.56
N ARG A 271 -6.60 15.59 7.58
CA ARG A 271 -7.82 15.53 8.40
C ARG A 271 -7.80 14.41 9.45
N ARG A 272 -7.48 13.20 9.07
CA ARG A 272 -7.43 12.01 9.93
C ARG A 272 -6.45 10.97 9.42
N ALA A 273 -5.86 10.21 10.34
CA ALA A 273 -5.04 9.06 10.01
C ALA A 273 -5.86 7.75 10.12
N ILE A 274 -5.53 6.84 11.03
CA ILE A 274 -6.32 5.63 11.29
C ILE A 274 -7.61 6.04 11.99
N HIS A 275 -8.76 5.77 11.37
CA HIS A 275 -10.00 6.22 12.01
C HIS A 275 -11.21 5.35 11.69
N ALA A 276 -12.25 5.46 12.50
CA ALA A 276 -13.56 4.91 12.22
C ALA A 276 -14.55 6.01 11.78
N SER A 277 -15.45 5.64 10.89
CA SER A 277 -16.60 6.46 10.52
C SER A 277 -17.88 5.65 10.68
N TRP A 278 -18.80 6.22 11.43
CA TRP A 278 -20.09 5.61 11.74
C TRP A 278 -21.21 6.66 11.63
N PRO A 279 -21.53 7.12 10.42
CA PRO A 279 -22.62 8.07 10.22
C PRO A 279 -23.97 7.41 10.53
N GLU A 280 -24.76 8.01 11.39
CA GLU A 280 -26.07 7.44 11.81
C GLU A 280 -27.00 7.20 10.64
N ASP A 281 -27.01 8.08 9.67
CA ASP A 281 -27.88 7.99 8.49
C ASP A 281 -27.59 6.76 7.63
N GLU A 282 -26.34 6.33 7.54
CA GLU A 282 -25.95 5.15 6.78
C GLU A 282 -26.43 3.84 7.41
N TYR A 283 -26.75 3.83 8.70
CA TYR A 283 -27.01 2.63 9.48
C TYR A 283 -28.37 2.59 10.17
N ARG A 284 -29.23 3.54 9.86
CA ARG A 284 -30.54 3.68 10.50
C ARG A 284 -31.40 2.41 10.42
N GLU A 285 -31.29 1.66 9.32
CA GLU A 285 -32.06 0.44 9.11
C GLU A 285 -31.48 -0.81 9.82
N TYR A 286 -30.24 -0.74 10.30
CA TYR A 286 -29.52 -1.90 10.85
C TYR A 286 -28.79 -1.60 12.17
N PRO A 287 -29.37 -0.87 13.12
CA PRO A 287 -28.66 -0.36 14.29
C PRO A 287 -28.20 -1.48 15.23
N ASP A 288 -28.96 -2.56 15.36
CA ASP A 288 -28.70 -3.62 16.33
C ASP A 288 -27.58 -4.58 15.97
N SER A 289 -27.18 -4.62 14.70
CA SER A 289 -26.11 -5.50 14.21
C SER A 289 -24.73 -4.86 14.28
N LEU A 290 -24.66 -3.56 14.56
CA LEU A 290 -23.41 -2.80 14.46
C LEU A 290 -22.56 -2.91 15.73
N ARG A 291 -21.28 -3.08 15.53
CA ARG A 291 -20.27 -3.02 16.59
C ARG A 291 -19.10 -2.18 16.11
N PRO A 292 -18.33 -1.55 17.01
CA PRO A 292 -17.11 -0.88 16.66
C PRO A 292 -16.17 -1.80 15.86
N ALA A 293 -15.41 -1.23 14.93
CA ALA A 293 -14.32 -1.94 14.30
C ALA A 293 -13.32 -2.38 15.37
N LYS A 294 -12.66 -3.53 15.15
CA LYS A 294 -11.60 -4.05 16.02
C LYS A 294 -10.28 -4.06 15.29
N ILE A 295 -9.28 -3.45 15.89
CA ILE A 295 -7.94 -3.38 15.28
C ILE A 295 -6.84 -3.76 16.26
N ALA A 296 -5.72 -4.22 15.68
CA ALA A 296 -4.43 -4.13 16.30
C ALA A 296 -3.57 -3.15 15.50
N ALA A 297 -3.09 -2.08 16.12
CA ALA A 297 -2.22 -1.08 15.53
C ALA A 297 -0.84 -1.16 16.20
N VAL A 298 0.18 -1.62 15.47
CA VAL A 298 1.50 -1.95 16.04
C VAL A 298 2.62 -1.35 15.21
N GLY A 299 3.54 -0.63 15.87
CA GLY A 299 4.75 -0.13 15.24
C GLY A 299 4.54 0.90 14.11
N ASN A 300 3.35 1.50 13.99
CA ASN A 300 3.09 2.50 12.95
C ASN A 300 3.72 3.85 13.30
N VAL A 301 4.11 4.61 12.28
CA VAL A 301 4.73 5.93 12.44
C VAL A 301 3.92 7.00 11.73
N LEU A 302 3.46 7.99 12.48
CA LEU A 302 2.87 9.22 11.94
C LEU A 302 3.96 10.29 11.84
N ILE A 303 4.17 10.80 10.64
CA ILE A 303 5.09 11.91 10.33
C ILE A 303 4.25 13.11 9.91
N PRO A 304 4.00 14.10 10.80
CA PRO A 304 3.25 15.29 10.43
C PRO A 304 3.98 16.10 9.36
N GLY A 305 3.22 16.57 8.38
CA GLY A 305 3.74 17.41 7.29
C GLY A 305 3.07 18.80 7.26
N PRO A 306 3.22 19.52 6.15
CA PRO A 306 2.72 20.89 6.00
C PRO A 306 1.20 21.04 6.18
N ASP A 307 0.41 20.04 5.80
CA ASP A 307 -1.06 20.07 5.90
C ASP A 307 -1.59 19.51 7.22
N THR A 308 -0.77 18.75 7.97
CA THR A 308 -1.21 18.14 9.24
C THR A 308 -1.51 19.17 10.31
N PRO A 309 -2.71 19.19 10.93
CA PRO A 309 -3.05 20.11 11.99
C PRO A 309 -2.15 19.99 13.23
N SER A 310 -2.06 21.07 14.02
CA SER A 310 -1.33 21.06 15.31
C SER A 310 -1.99 20.17 16.34
N ASP A 311 -3.33 20.07 16.36
CA ASP A 311 -4.09 19.15 17.21
C ASP A 311 -4.52 17.95 16.36
N PHE A 312 -3.97 16.78 16.66
CA PHE A 312 -4.14 15.61 15.81
C PHE A 312 -4.01 14.29 16.60
N TRP A 313 -4.80 13.29 16.20
CA TRP A 313 -4.74 11.94 16.75
C TRP A 313 -4.41 10.94 15.65
N MET A 314 -3.51 10.01 15.96
CA MET A 314 -3.16 8.94 15.04
C MET A 314 -4.29 7.93 14.88
N ILE A 315 -4.98 7.58 15.97
CA ILE A 315 -6.14 6.67 15.98
C ILE A 315 -7.35 7.43 16.52
N PHE A 316 -8.39 7.53 15.72
CA PHE A 316 -9.54 8.39 15.99
C PHE A 316 -10.88 7.70 15.75
N GLY A 317 -11.85 7.97 16.64
CA GLY A 317 -13.24 7.58 16.48
C GLY A 317 -13.62 6.31 17.23
N LYS A 318 -14.81 5.79 16.97
CA LYS A 318 -15.41 4.67 17.70
C LYS A 318 -14.81 3.34 17.25
N ILE A 319 -13.64 3.01 17.80
CA ILE A 319 -12.83 1.82 17.51
C ILE A 319 -12.50 1.10 18.81
N GLU A 320 -12.51 -0.23 18.82
CA GLU A 320 -11.87 -1.07 19.82
C GLU A 320 -10.45 -1.41 19.34
N ALA A 321 -9.43 -0.82 19.95
CA ALA A 321 -8.05 -0.89 19.50
C ALA A 321 -7.09 -1.46 20.55
N TYR A 322 -6.40 -2.53 20.19
CA TYR A 322 -5.10 -2.82 20.79
C TYR A 322 -4.06 -1.98 20.07
N HIS A 323 -3.22 -1.27 20.82
CA HIS A 323 -2.13 -0.51 20.20
C HIS A 323 -0.83 -0.66 20.97
N GLN A 324 0.26 -0.82 20.25
CA GLN A 324 1.57 -1.01 20.85
C GLN A 324 2.63 -0.36 19.95
N ASP A 325 3.58 0.34 20.59
CA ASP A 325 4.77 0.89 19.93
C ASP A 325 4.46 1.73 18.68
N ASN A 326 3.34 2.51 18.67
CA ASN A 326 3.10 3.48 17.63
C ASN A 326 3.74 4.82 17.99
N MET A 327 4.30 5.52 17.00
CA MET A 327 5.08 6.73 17.22
C MET A 327 4.60 7.90 16.37
N ILE A 328 4.71 9.10 16.90
CA ILE A 328 4.56 10.36 16.16
C ILE A 328 5.92 11.04 16.12
N THR A 329 6.50 11.15 14.93
CA THR A 329 7.85 11.69 14.74
C THR A 329 7.78 13.05 14.08
N PRO A 330 8.16 14.15 14.75
CA PRO A 330 8.24 15.45 14.11
C PRO A 330 9.28 15.46 12.98
N ASN A 331 9.03 16.26 11.94
CA ASN A 331 10.02 16.52 10.90
C ASN A 331 10.12 18.02 10.55
N ALA A 332 11.00 18.37 9.62
CA ALA A 332 11.26 19.76 9.23
C ALA A 332 10.03 20.47 8.65
N GLY A 333 9.13 19.76 7.99
CA GLY A 333 7.89 20.29 7.42
C GLY A 333 6.81 20.62 8.44
N ASP A 334 6.98 20.16 9.69
CA ASP A 334 6.05 20.41 10.78
C ASP A 334 6.31 21.78 11.41
N THR A 335 5.89 22.83 10.74
CA THR A 335 6.14 24.24 11.12
C THR A 335 5.04 24.83 12.02
N LYS A 336 3.99 24.08 12.35
CA LYS A 336 2.87 24.58 13.16
C LYS A 336 3.24 24.65 14.64
N GLY A 337 2.74 25.66 15.35
CA GLY A 337 3.06 26.04 16.73
C GLY A 337 2.85 24.93 17.78
N GLU A 338 2.32 25.25 18.99
CA GLU A 338 2.11 24.25 20.05
C GLU A 338 1.38 23.02 19.54
N ARG A 339 1.95 21.84 19.76
CA ARG A 339 1.52 20.56 19.14
C ARG A 339 0.84 19.70 20.18
N LYS A 340 -0.46 19.41 19.94
CA LYS A 340 -1.26 18.51 20.77
C LYS A 340 -1.56 17.22 20.00
N ARG A 341 -0.51 16.45 19.69
CA ARG A 341 -0.63 15.20 18.95
C ARG A 341 -0.54 14.00 19.87
N ARG A 342 -1.44 13.07 19.70
CA ARG A 342 -1.59 11.89 20.56
C ARG A 342 -1.86 10.64 19.73
N ILE A 343 -1.52 9.48 20.28
CA ILE A 343 -1.74 8.19 19.61
C ILE A 343 -3.24 7.92 19.51
N VAL A 344 -4.01 8.00 20.58
CA VAL A 344 -5.44 7.70 20.58
C VAL A 344 -6.29 8.84 21.09
N ASN A 345 -7.49 9.03 20.53
CA ASN A 345 -8.48 9.97 21.09
C ASN A 345 -9.39 9.29 22.12
N ASN A 346 -10.21 10.08 22.79
CA ASN A 346 -11.10 9.63 23.87
C ASN A 346 -12.30 8.76 23.42
N GLN A 347 -12.53 8.62 22.13
CA GLN A 347 -13.59 7.75 21.58
C GLN A 347 -13.10 6.33 21.31
N VAL A 348 -11.78 6.11 21.37
CA VAL A 348 -11.17 4.79 21.19
C VAL A 348 -11.25 4.00 22.48
N THR A 349 -11.83 2.81 22.41
CA THR A 349 -11.75 1.82 23.49
C THR A 349 -10.44 1.06 23.38
N VAL A 350 -9.51 1.33 24.29
CA VAL A 350 -8.22 0.64 24.31
C VAL A 350 -8.40 -0.77 24.88
N LEU A 351 -7.93 -1.77 24.14
CA LEU A 351 -7.95 -3.17 24.54
C LEU A 351 -6.63 -3.58 25.16
N SER A 352 -6.69 -4.44 26.19
CA SER A 352 -5.51 -5.03 26.84
C SER A 352 -4.87 -6.15 26.03
N GLU A 353 -5.61 -6.79 25.14
CA GLU A 353 -5.17 -7.91 24.32
C GLU A 353 -5.44 -7.65 22.85
N ASN A 354 -4.60 -8.22 21.99
CA ASN A 354 -4.72 -8.11 20.55
C ASN A 354 -5.96 -8.88 20.05
N PRO A 355 -6.98 -8.21 19.49
CA PRO A 355 -8.23 -8.84 19.02
C PRO A 355 -8.08 -9.49 17.64
N VAL A 356 -6.96 -9.25 16.95
CA VAL A 356 -6.64 -9.77 15.62
C VAL A 356 -5.18 -10.19 15.59
N SER A 357 -4.91 -11.47 15.48
CA SER A 357 -3.52 -11.96 15.43
C SER A 357 -2.97 -11.96 14.01
N ALA A 358 -1.67 -11.75 13.89
CA ALA A 358 -0.93 -11.89 12.65
C ALA A 358 0.30 -12.79 12.90
N PRO A 359 0.12 -14.09 13.02
CA PRO A 359 1.16 -15.00 13.49
C PRO A 359 2.38 -15.08 12.55
N VAL A 360 2.20 -14.79 11.27
CA VAL A 360 3.27 -14.83 10.26
C VAL A 360 4.05 -13.52 10.21
N TYR A 361 3.39 -12.37 10.42
CA TYR A 361 4.03 -11.07 10.41
C TYR A 361 4.61 -10.73 11.79
N ARG A 362 5.88 -10.39 11.84
CA ARG A 362 6.53 -9.87 13.04
C ARG A 362 6.77 -8.37 12.88
N ALA A 363 6.05 -7.58 13.63
CA ALA A 363 6.25 -6.15 13.64
C ALA A 363 7.68 -5.80 14.10
N ILE A 364 8.32 -4.89 13.38
CA ILE A 364 9.59 -4.29 13.79
C ILE A 364 9.35 -3.10 14.72
N PRO A 365 10.35 -2.67 15.50
CA PRO A 365 10.24 -1.47 16.33
C PRO A 365 9.84 -0.24 15.51
N SER A 366 8.98 0.61 16.07
CA SER A 366 8.52 1.85 15.39
C SER A 366 9.68 2.77 14.98
N ALA A 367 10.76 2.78 15.75
CA ALA A 367 11.97 3.55 15.46
C ALA A 367 12.64 3.14 14.11
N GLU A 368 12.43 1.92 13.65
CA GLU A 368 12.97 1.37 12.40
C GLU A 368 11.98 1.49 11.23
N THR A 369 10.69 1.64 11.54
CA THR A 369 9.59 1.58 10.54
C THR A 369 9.77 2.59 9.42
N ALA A 370 10.08 3.86 9.74
CA ALA A 370 10.18 4.89 8.70
C ALA A 370 11.30 4.58 7.70
N ALA A 371 12.46 4.16 8.18
CA ALA A 371 13.59 3.79 7.31
C ALA A 371 13.25 2.58 6.44
N ALA A 372 12.67 1.54 7.03
CA ALA A 372 12.31 0.31 6.33
C ALA A 372 11.23 0.56 5.25
N VAL A 373 10.16 1.29 5.59
CA VAL A 373 9.09 1.60 4.63
C VAL A 373 9.59 2.48 3.48
N LEU A 374 10.35 3.54 3.78
CA LEU A 374 10.88 4.43 2.75
C LEU A 374 11.91 3.74 1.83
N ALA A 375 12.56 2.69 2.31
CA ALA A 375 13.43 1.87 1.47
C ALA A 375 12.62 0.94 0.56
N ASN A 376 11.57 0.29 1.08
CA ASN A 376 10.95 -0.88 0.44
C ASN A 376 9.57 -0.63 -0.20
N ALA A 377 8.83 0.40 0.18
CA ALA A 377 7.48 0.62 -0.35
C ALA A 377 7.46 1.03 -1.83
N GLY A 378 6.41 0.59 -2.53
CA GLY A 378 6.13 0.94 -3.92
C GLY A 378 6.46 -0.13 -4.93
N ALA A 379 6.09 0.11 -6.19
CA ALA A 379 6.17 -0.89 -7.24
C ALA A 379 7.60 -1.33 -7.58
N ARG A 380 8.57 -0.43 -7.52
CA ARG A 380 9.97 -0.72 -7.89
C ARG A 380 10.94 0.04 -6.98
N PRO A 381 11.10 -0.33 -5.72
CA PRO A 381 11.88 0.44 -4.74
C PRO A 381 13.29 0.81 -5.17
N ALA A 382 14.03 -0.14 -5.77
CA ALA A 382 15.38 0.10 -6.28
C ALA A 382 15.42 0.89 -7.60
N GLN A 383 14.31 0.99 -8.30
CA GLN A 383 14.19 1.60 -9.63
C GLN A 383 12.96 2.52 -9.72
N ARG A 384 12.71 3.29 -8.66
CA ARG A 384 11.55 4.19 -8.58
C ARG A 384 11.47 5.10 -9.80
N ASP A 385 10.27 5.26 -10.34
CA ASP A 385 10.00 6.32 -11.31
C ASP A 385 10.05 7.73 -10.63
N ALA A 386 9.83 8.78 -11.40
CA ALA A 386 9.92 10.15 -10.89
C ALA A 386 8.90 10.40 -9.78
N ILE A 387 7.68 9.88 -9.91
CA ILE A 387 6.58 10.07 -8.98
C ILE A 387 6.86 9.39 -7.64
N ASP A 388 7.18 8.10 -7.65
CA ASP A 388 7.49 7.34 -6.43
C ASP A 388 8.74 7.90 -5.72
N ARG A 389 9.73 8.34 -6.49
CA ARG A 389 10.94 8.99 -5.96
C ARG A 389 10.59 10.30 -5.27
N ARG A 390 9.84 11.18 -5.93
CA ARG A 390 9.39 12.45 -5.35
C ARG A 390 8.64 12.22 -4.05
N LEU A 391 7.66 11.32 -4.02
CA LEU A 391 6.87 11.01 -2.82
C LEU A 391 7.73 10.56 -1.63
N THR A 392 8.71 9.69 -1.88
CA THR A 392 9.63 9.24 -0.84
C THR A 392 10.58 10.35 -0.37
N ASP A 393 11.05 11.18 -1.28
CA ASP A 393 11.97 12.29 -0.96
C ASP A 393 11.24 13.42 -0.23
N GLU A 394 10.02 13.77 -0.63
CA GLU A 394 9.15 14.72 0.08
C GLU A 394 8.82 14.23 1.51
N THR A 395 8.54 12.93 1.66
CA THR A 395 8.33 12.35 3.00
C THR A 395 9.55 12.51 3.89
N LYS A 396 10.76 12.27 3.36
CA LYS A 396 12.01 12.45 4.10
C LYS A 396 12.30 13.94 4.41
N ALA A 397 12.06 14.81 3.43
CA ALA A 397 12.30 16.24 3.55
C ALA A 397 11.23 16.97 4.39
N GLY A 398 10.06 16.36 4.59
CA GLY A 398 8.92 17.01 5.26
C GLY A 398 8.21 18.03 4.36
N THR A 399 8.27 17.84 3.05
CA THR A 399 7.64 18.70 2.03
C THR A 399 6.48 17.95 1.36
N GLY A 400 5.94 18.48 0.26
CA GLY A 400 4.77 17.90 -0.40
C GLY A 400 3.47 18.33 0.26
N ARG A 401 2.36 18.17 -0.44
CA ARG A 401 1.04 18.62 -0.01
C ARG A 401 -0.06 17.71 -0.55
N VAL A 402 -1.23 17.81 0.06
CA VAL A 402 -2.48 17.30 -0.54
C VAL A 402 -2.76 18.12 -1.81
N ILE A 403 -2.98 17.44 -2.93
CA ILE A 403 -3.16 18.02 -4.27
C ILE A 403 -4.59 17.81 -4.79
N ASP A 404 -5.00 18.62 -5.75
CA ASP A 404 -6.33 18.58 -6.36
C ASP A 404 -6.35 17.86 -7.72
N SER A 405 -5.22 17.84 -8.42
CA SER A 405 -5.04 17.21 -9.74
C SER A 405 -3.64 16.59 -9.83
N GLN A 406 -3.48 15.54 -10.63
CA GLN A 406 -2.16 15.00 -10.97
C GLN A 406 -1.28 16.05 -11.68
N ASP A 407 -1.90 17.06 -12.29
CA ASP A 407 -1.19 18.15 -12.98
C ASP A 407 -0.57 19.18 -12.00
N ASP A 408 -0.95 19.12 -10.71
CA ASP A 408 -0.28 19.86 -9.63
C ASP A 408 1.08 19.22 -9.27
N ALA A 409 1.36 18.04 -9.81
CA ALA A 409 2.60 17.28 -9.69
C ALA A 409 3.22 17.07 -11.08
N GLU A 410 3.68 15.88 -11.44
CA GLU A 410 4.31 15.63 -12.75
C GLU A 410 3.32 15.37 -13.90
N GLY A 411 2.05 15.21 -13.61
CA GLY A 411 1.05 14.74 -14.57
C GLY A 411 1.20 13.24 -14.92
N TYR A 412 0.40 12.76 -15.84
CA TYR A 412 0.47 11.36 -16.23
C TYR A 412 1.82 10.99 -16.81
N PRO A 413 2.44 9.88 -16.37
CA PRO A 413 3.69 9.42 -16.96
C PRO A 413 3.49 9.05 -18.43
N SER A 414 4.47 9.39 -19.25
CA SER A 414 4.55 8.94 -20.63
C SER A 414 5.94 8.39 -20.91
N CYS A 415 5.99 7.24 -21.55
CA CYS A 415 7.26 6.63 -21.97
C CYS A 415 7.05 5.79 -23.22
N GLN A 416 8.10 5.64 -24.02
CA GLN A 416 8.06 4.67 -25.11
C GLN A 416 8.01 3.25 -24.54
N PRO A 417 7.20 2.37 -25.12
CA PRO A 417 7.17 0.96 -24.72
C PRO A 417 8.55 0.32 -24.81
N VAL A 418 8.95 -0.34 -23.74
CA VAL A 418 10.18 -1.13 -23.72
C VAL A 418 9.82 -2.60 -23.88
N ARG A 419 10.44 -3.31 -24.80
CA ARG A 419 10.22 -4.74 -25.02
C ARG A 419 11.45 -5.53 -24.60
N ARG A 420 11.21 -6.61 -23.87
CA ARG A 420 12.22 -7.57 -23.45
C ARG A 420 11.62 -8.97 -23.39
N PRO A 421 11.95 -9.86 -24.35
CA PRO A 421 11.57 -11.25 -24.25
C PRO A 421 12.03 -11.84 -22.91
N LEU A 422 11.20 -12.68 -22.31
CA LEU A 422 11.51 -13.37 -21.06
C LEU A 422 12.04 -14.76 -21.35
N ASP A 423 13.19 -15.05 -20.79
CA ASP A 423 13.72 -16.40 -20.66
C ASP A 423 13.11 -17.02 -19.39
N ILE A 424 12.03 -17.77 -19.58
CA ILE A 424 11.29 -18.39 -18.48
C ILE A 424 11.80 -19.81 -18.31
N PRO A 425 12.27 -20.18 -17.11
CA PRO A 425 12.80 -21.53 -16.89
C PRO A 425 11.68 -22.60 -16.99
N ASP A 426 12.03 -23.80 -17.39
CA ASP A 426 11.11 -24.94 -17.46
C ASP A 426 10.69 -25.45 -16.06
N SER A 427 11.43 -25.11 -15.03
CA SER A 427 11.18 -25.46 -13.63
C SER A 427 11.69 -24.38 -12.68
N GLY A 428 11.24 -24.38 -11.42
CA GLY A 428 11.67 -23.37 -10.44
C GLY A 428 11.10 -21.97 -10.73
N ILE A 429 9.90 -21.90 -11.24
CA ILE A 429 9.20 -20.63 -11.59
C ILE A 429 9.08 -19.71 -10.38
N GLU A 430 8.84 -20.27 -9.20
CA GLU A 430 8.71 -19.52 -7.95
C GLU A 430 10.03 -18.84 -7.59
N GLU A 431 11.12 -19.56 -7.62
CA GLU A 431 12.46 -19.02 -7.33
C GLU A 431 12.84 -17.94 -8.37
N TRP A 432 12.52 -18.19 -9.64
CA TRP A 432 12.76 -17.22 -10.70
C TRP A 432 11.97 -15.92 -10.48
N LEU A 433 10.68 -16.00 -10.13
CA LEU A 433 9.85 -14.84 -9.84
C LEU A 433 10.34 -14.09 -8.59
N GLU A 434 10.70 -14.81 -7.55
CA GLU A 434 11.21 -14.19 -6.32
C GLU A 434 12.56 -13.51 -6.54
N LYS A 435 13.47 -14.12 -7.30
CA LYS A 435 14.74 -13.48 -7.70
C LYS A 435 14.51 -12.16 -8.44
N LEU A 436 13.51 -12.10 -9.33
CA LEU A 436 13.16 -10.86 -10.02
C LEU A 436 12.55 -9.82 -9.06
N ALA A 437 11.74 -10.25 -8.11
CA ALA A 437 11.18 -9.36 -7.09
C ALA A 437 12.29 -8.79 -6.19
N VAL A 438 13.17 -9.64 -5.66
CA VAL A 438 14.32 -9.22 -4.82
C VAL A 438 15.23 -8.21 -5.57
N ALA A 439 15.43 -8.38 -6.87
CA ALA A 439 16.20 -7.44 -7.68
C ALA A 439 15.54 -6.04 -7.80
N LEU A 440 14.25 -5.92 -7.52
CA LEU A 440 13.56 -4.62 -7.45
C LEU A 440 13.60 -3.99 -6.05
N LEU A 441 13.95 -4.74 -5.01
CA LEU A 441 14.05 -4.24 -3.64
C LEU A 441 15.46 -3.72 -3.31
N ASN A 442 16.47 -4.34 -3.88
CA ASN A 442 17.87 -4.03 -3.61
C ASN A 442 18.54 -3.49 -4.88
N PRO A 443 19.12 -2.27 -4.85
CA PRO A 443 19.81 -1.67 -5.97
C PRO A 443 21.14 -2.39 -6.33
#